data_10d06b497e94f0ea387480449e022bfd
#
_entry.id   10d06b497e94f0ea387480449e022bfd
#
_cell.length_a   1.000
_cell.length_b   1.000
_cell.length_c   1.000
_cell.angle_alpha   90.00
_cell.angle_beta   90.00
_cell.angle_gamma   90.00
#
_symmetry.space_group_name_H-M   'P 1'
#
loop_
_entity.id
_entity.type
_entity.pdbx_description
1 polymer ?
#
loop_
_entity_poly.entity_id
_entity_poly.type
_entity_poly.pdbx_seq_one_letter_code
_entity_poly.pdbx_strand_id
1 'polypeptide(L)' 'MQITKQMTIGEILRIDQGIIPILLESGMHCLGCPHSRGESMEQACAVHGVDVDEMVAKINAHLAGI' A
#
# COMPACT_ATOMS: atom_id res chain seq x y z
N MET A 1 5.48 10.16 -9.87
CA MET A 1 4.44 10.24 -8.83
C MET A 1 4.87 9.42 -7.61
N GLN A 2 4.64 9.94 -6.43
CA GLN A 2 4.99 9.26 -5.20
C GLN A 2 3.78 9.16 -4.29
N ILE A 3 3.71 8.05 -3.54
CA ILE A 3 2.69 7.91 -2.50
C ILE A 3 3.27 8.30 -1.15
N THR A 4 2.38 8.56 -0.19
CA THR A 4 2.76 8.83 1.19
C THR A 4 2.07 7.85 2.12
N LYS A 5 2.57 7.72 3.33
CA LYS A 5 1.98 6.82 4.32
C LYS A 5 0.61 7.29 4.82
N GLN A 6 0.28 8.55 4.62
CA GLN A 6 -1.03 9.09 5.00
C GLN A 6 -2.11 8.79 3.97
N MET A 7 -1.76 8.38 2.77
CA MET A 7 -2.74 8.02 1.74
C MET A 7 -3.44 6.72 2.11
N THR A 8 -4.72 6.63 1.74
CA THR A 8 -5.47 5.38 2.00
C THR A 8 -5.06 4.31 1.00
N ILE A 9 -5.27 3.06 1.40
CA ILE A 9 -5.02 1.92 0.50
C ILE A 9 -5.82 2.07 -0.79
N GLY A 10 -7.09 2.48 -0.69
CA GLY A 10 -7.93 2.67 -1.87
C GLY A 10 -7.37 3.72 -2.83
N GLU A 11 -6.87 4.83 -2.29
CA GLU A 11 -6.25 5.86 -3.12
C GLU A 11 -5.01 5.35 -3.84
N ILE A 12 -4.17 4.60 -3.12
CA ILE A 12 -2.93 4.06 -3.66
C ILE A 12 -3.22 3.06 -4.79
N LEU A 13 -4.21 2.19 -4.59
CA LEU A 13 -4.57 1.19 -5.60
C LEU A 13 -5.16 1.81 -6.87
N ARG A 14 -5.74 2.99 -6.76
CA ARG A 14 -6.25 3.71 -7.94
C ARG A 14 -5.14 4.26 -8.81
N ILE A 15 -3.97 4.49 -8.24
CA ILE A 15 -2.83 5.01 -8.97
C ILE A 15 -2.29 3.94 -9.93
N ASP A 16 -2.10 2.73 -9.43
CA ASP A 16 -1.60 1.62 -10.24
C ASP A 16 -1.96 0.29 -9.60
N GLN A 17 -2.62 -0.58 -10.34
CA GLN A 17 -3.00 -1.90 -9.85
C GLN A 17 -1.80 -2.83 -9.67
N GLY A 18 -0.67 -2.53 -10.28
CA GLY A 18 0.57 -3.28 -10.08
C GLY A 18 1.09 -3.21 -8.64
N ILE A 19 0.53 -2.32 -7.82
CA ILE A 19 0.84 -2.23 -6.40
C ILE A 19 0.25 -3.41 -5.62
N ILE A 20 -0.84 -4.01 -6.11
CA ILE A 20 -1.51 -5.11 -5.42
C ILE A 20 -0.57 -6.27 -5.09
N PRO A 21 0.22 -6.80 -6.04
CA PRO A 21 1.16 -7.89 -5.72
C PRO A 21 2.18 -7.51 -4.64
N ILE A 22 2.61 -6.25 -4.63
CA ILE A 22 3.56 -5.77 -3.63
C ILE A 22 2.96 -5.87 -2.22
N LEU A 23 1.71 -5.45 -2.07
CA LEU A 23 1.01 -5.51 -0.80
C LEU A 23 0.73 -6.96 -0.37
N LEU A 24 0.34 -7.82 -1.32
CA LEU A 24 0.08 -9.22 -1.03
C LEU A 24 1.33 -9.95 -0.56
N GLU A 25 2.47 -9.68 -1.15
CA GLU A 25 3.74 -10.28 -0.74
C GLU A 25 4.12 -9.90 0.68
N SER A 26 3.64 -8.76 1.16
CA SER A 26 3.90 -8.29 2.52
C SER A 26 2.91 -8.88 3.55
N GLY A 27 1.99 -9.73 3.12
CA GLY A 27 1.02 -10.34 4.00
C GLY A 27 -0.29 -9.59 4.12
N MET A 28 -0.48 -8.54 3.36
CA MET A 28 -1.71 -7.75 3.38
C MET A 28 -2.75 -8.36 2.45
N HIS A 29 -3.46 -9.39 2.93
CA HIS A 29 -4.38 -10.14 2.10
C HIS A 29 -5.81 -9.60 2.04
N CYS A 30 -6.11 -8.55 2.80
CA CYS A 30 -7.48 -8.02 2.92
C CYS A 30 -7.75 -6.84 1.99
N LEU A 31 -7.07 -6.76 0.86
CA LEU A 31 -7.19 -5.61 -0.05
C LEU A 31 -8.55 -5.47 -0.72
N GLY A 32 -9.29 -6.57 -0.80
CA GLY A 32 -10.65 -6.54 -1.35
C GLY A 32 -11.71 -6.06 -0.37
N CYS A 33 -11.36 -5.92 0.89
CA CYS A 33 -12.31 -5.51 1.93
C CYS A 33 -12.47 -3.99 1.94
N PRO A 34 -13.69 -3.46 1.83
CA PRO A 34 -13.91 -2.00 1.86
C PRO A 34 -13.36 -1.34 3.12
N HIS A 35 -13.34 -2.08 4.22
CA HIS A 35 -12.81 -1.60 5.49
C HIS A 35 -11.31 -1.30 5.39
N SER A 36 -10.56 -2.22 4.80
CA SER A 36 -9.11 -2.05 4.62
C SER A 36 -8.77 -0.90 3.69
N ARG A 37 -9.58 -0.69 2.67
CA ARG A 37 -9.34 0.39 1.71
C ARG A 37 -9.49 1.78 2.32
N GLY A 38 -10.25 1.90 3.40
CA GLY A 38 -10.43 3.16 4.10
C GLY A 38 -9.28 3.49 5.06
N GLU A 39 -8.40 2.54 5.32
CA GLU A 39 -7.26 2.75 6.20
C GLU A 39 -6.10 3.39 5.45
N SER A 40 -5.31 4.22 6.16
CA SER A 40 -4.08 4.75 5.58
C SER A 40 -3.04 3.63 5.47
N MET A 41 -2.03 3.82 4.63
CA MET A 41 -0.93 2.87 4.51
C MET A 41 -0.26 2.65 5.86
N GLU A 42 -0.09 3.71 6.63
CA GLU A 42 0.51 3.64 7.97
C GLU A 42 -0.31 2.75 8.90
N GLN A 43 -1.62 2.93 8.92
CA GLN A 43 -2.52 2.14 9.76
C GLN A 43 -2.51 0.66 9.35
N ALA A 44 -2.57 0.40 8.05
CA ALA A 44 -2.58 -0.97 7.54
C ALA A 44 -1.27 -1.69 7.87
N CYS A 45 -0.14 -1.02 7.67
CA CYS A 45 1.16 -1.61 7.99
C CYS A 45 1.32 -1.89 9.47
N ALA A 46 0.81 -1.00 10.33
CA ALA A 46 0.87 -1.19 11.77
C ALA A 46 0.10 -2.44 12.20
N VAL A 47 -1.08 -2.66 11.63
CA VAL A 47 -1.91 -3.84 11.94
C VAL A 47 -1.20 -5.14 11.53
N HIS A 48 -0.52 -5.12 10.39
CA HIS A 48 0.13 -6.31 9.85
C HIS A 48 1.59 -6.47 10.28
N GLY A 49 2.11 -5.56 11.10
CA GLY A 49 3.49 -5.62 11.57
C GLY A 49 4.51 -5.34 10.46
N VAL A 50 4.12 -4.58 9.45
CA VAL A 50 4.98 -4.23 8.32
C VAL A 50 5.56 -2.84 8.54
N ASP A 51 6.85 -2.65 8.17
CA ASP A 51 7.47 -1.34 8.22
C ASP A 51 6.90 -0.46 7.11
N VAL A 52 6.18 0.60 7.49
CA VAL A 52 5.53 1.47 6.52
C VAL A 52 6.53 2.21 5.63
N ASP A 53 7.67 2.59 6.17
CA ASP A 53 8.68 3.31 5.38
C ASP A 53 9.25 2.41 4.28
N GLU A 54 9.50 1.14 4.59
CA GLU A 54 9.93 0.18 3.58
C GLU A 54 8.85 -0.06 2.54
N MET A 55 7.60 -0.18 2.96
CA MET A 55 6.49 -0.40 2.04
C MET A 55 6.33 0.77 1.09
N VAL A 56 6.35 1.99 1.60
CA VAL A 56 6.25 3.20 0.79
C VAL A 56 7.41 3.28 -0.20
N ALA A 57 8.62 2.95 0.24
CA ALA A 57 9.80 2.95 -0.64
C ALA A 57 9.64 1.95 -1.77
N LYS A 58 9.16 0.75 -1.49
CA LYS A 58 8.93 -0.29 -2.51
C LYS A 58 7.90 0.15 -3.55
N ILE A 59 6.81 0.73 -3.08
CA ILE A 59 5.75 1.19 -3.98
C ILE A 59 6.24 2.34 -4.83
N ASN A 60 6.95 3.30 -4.25
CA ASN A 60 7.49 4.42 -5.01
C ASN A 60 8.54 3.97 -6.02
N ALA A 61 9.35 2.97 -5.69
CA ALA A 61 10.30 2.40 -6.64
C ALA A 61 9.57 1.75 -7.82
N HIS A 62 8.47 1.05 -7.56
CA HIS A 62 7.65 0.46 -8.60
C HIS A 62 7.05 1.55 -9.51
N LEU A 63 6.52 2.61 -8.91
CA LEU A 63 5.93 3.71 -9.67
C LEU A 63 6.97 4.45 -10.51
N ALA A 64 8.19 4.57 -10.01
CA ALA A 64 9.26 5.23 -10.74
C ALA A 64 9.71 4.43 -11.97
N GLY A 65 9.46 3.13 -12.00
CA GLY A 65 9.82 2.27 -13.10
C GLY A 65 8.77 2.16 -14.22
N ILE A 66 7.64 2.81 -14.04
CA ILE A 66 6.55 2.76 -15.02
C ILE A 66 6.76 3.77 -16.13
#